data_078ce8740a899c8e4caaf08b616ab22a
#
_entry.id   078ce8740a899c8e4caaf08b616ab22a
#
_cell.length_a   1.000
_cell.length_b   1.000
_cell.length_c   1.000
_cell.angle_alpha   90.00
_cell.angle_beta   90.00
_cell.angle_gamma   90.00
#
_symmetry.space_group_name_H-M   'P 1'
#
loop_
_entity.id
_entity.type
_entity.pdbx_description
1 polymer ?
#
loop_
_entity_poly.entity_id
_entity_poly.type
_entity_poly.pdbx_seq_one_letter_code
_entity_poly.pdbx_strand_id
1 'polypeptide(L)'
;MDKIDSLNQVAEFHTTFKAPILDTPQIPSQERCNLRVELLQEELNELKQAIADNNIVEIADALCDLQYVLSGAVLEFGLGDKFVELFNEVQRSNMSKACDNEEQANETVEFYAAKGVESFYEKSGEKFNVYRKTDHKVLKNKYYSPADLKTIIEK
;
A
#
# COMPACT_ATOMS: atom_id res chain seq x y z
N MET A 1 -2.78 17.98 5.22
CA MET A 1 -1.51 17.64 4.53
C MET A 1 -1.71 17.91 3.05
N ASP A 2 -0.77 18.61 2.44
CA ASP A 2 -0.79 18.83 1.00
C ASP A 2 -0.54 17.52 0.25
N LYS A 3 -1.06 17.42 -0.98
CA LYS A 3 -0.88 16.21 -1.80
C LYS A 3 0.49 16.25 -2.46
N ILE A 4 1.23 15.15 -2.33
CA ILE A 4 2.46 14.93 -3.10
C ILE A 4 2.08 14.47 -4.50
N ASP A 5 2.63 15.11 -5.54
CA ASP A 5 2.45 14.73 -6.94
C ASP A 5 3.65 13.91 -7.46
N SER A 6 3.96 12.85 -6.77
CA SER A 6 5.17 12.05 -7.05
C SER A 6 5.16 11.39 -8.44
N LEU A 7 4.00 11.01 -8.97
CA LEU A 7 3.92 10.38 -10.30
C LEU A 7 4.30 11.36 -11.41
N ASN A 8 3.73 12.58 -11.41
CA ASN A 8 4.05 13.57 -12.45
C ASN A 8 5.50 14.07 -12.33
N GLN A 9 6.01 14.27 -11.10
CA GLN A 9 7.41 14.67 -10.89
C GLN A 9 8.39 13.60 -11.39
N VAL A 10 8.11 12.31 -11.14
CA VAL A 10 8.95 11.22 -11.63
C VAL A 10 8.75 10.98 -13.12
N ALA A 11 7.58 11.23 -13.68
CA ALA A 11 7.36 11.21 -15.13
C ALA A 11 8.20 12.29 -15.86
N GLU A 12 8.32 13.49 -15.28
CA GLU A 12 9.22 14.53 -15.76
C GLU A 12 10.68 14.06 -15.77
N PHE A 13 11.14 13.42 -14.68
CA PHE A 13 12.47 12.83 -14.59
C PHE A 13 12.69 11.76 -15.67
N HIS A 14 11.75 10.79 -15.80
CA HIS A 14 11.83 9.74 -16.80
C HIS A 14 11.91 10.32 -18.22
N THR A 15 11.12 11.34 -18.53
CA THR A 15 11.15 12.03 -19.81
C THR A 15 12.50 12.70 -20.06
N THR A 16 13.01 13.44 -19.07
CA THR A 16 14.28 14.16 -19.17
C THR A 16 15.46 13.22 -19.36
N PHE A 17 15.51 12.12 -18.61
CA PHE A 17 16.62 11.16 -18.64
C PHE A 17 16.37 9.96 -19.55
N LYS A 18 15.28 9.99 -20.33
CA LYS A 18 14.92 8.94 -21.30
C LYS A 18 14.73 7.56 -20.66
N ALA A 19 14.25 7.54 -19.41
CA ALA A 19 13.80 6.31 -18.77
C ALA A 19 12.41 5.91 -19.32
N PRO A 20 12.08 4.61 -19.38
CA PRO A 20 10.80 4.16 -19.94
C PRO A 20 9.59 4.65 -19.14
N ILE A 21 8.54 5.03 -19.86
CA ILE A 21 7.17 5.17 -19.36
C ILE A 21 6.30 4.35 -20.30
N LEU A 22 5.49 3.44 -19.77
CA LEU A 22 4.56 2.65 -20.57
C LEU A 22 3.14 3.21 -20.43
N ASP A 23 2.43 3.31 -21.55
CA ASP A 23 1.10 3.93 -21.61
C ASP A 23 -0.03 2.96 -21.17
N THR A 24 0.25 1.66 -21.14
CA THR A 24 -0.75 0.63 -20.80
C THR A 24 -0.17 -0.39 -19.83
N PRO A 25 -1.01 -0.93 -18.92
CA PRO A 25 -0.59 -1.95 -17.96
C PRO A 25 0.05 -3.17 -18.63
N GLN A 26 1.31 -3.42 -18.34
CA GLN A 26 2.05 -4.58 -18.83
C GLN A 26 3.29 -4.87 -17.97
N ILE A 27 3.82 -6.08 -18.10
CA ILE A 27 5.08 -6.46 -17.48
C ILE A 27 6.21 -6.10 -18.46
N PRO A 28 7.15 -5.22 -18.08
CA PRO A 28 8.31 -4.88 -18.92
C PRO A 28 9.25 -6.07 -19.12
N SER A 29 10.37 -5.84 -19.81
CA SER A 29 11.42 -6.87 -19.91
C SER A 29 11.93 -7.29 -18.51
N GLN A 30 12.41 -8.53 -18.41
CA GLN A 30 12.91 -9.05 -17.13
C GLN A 30 14.05 -8.19 -16.56
N GLU A 31 14.90 -7.65 -17.42
CA GLU A 31 15.97 -6.72 -17.04
C GLU A 31 15.39 -5.46 -16.34
N ARG A 32 14.33 -4.88 -16.90
CA ARG A 32 13.67 -3.70 -16.30
C ARG A 32 12.96 -4.05 -15.00
N CYS A 33 12.30 -5.20 -14.94
CA CYS A 33 11.70 -5.69 -13.70
C CYS A 33 12.75 -5.86 -12.60
N ASN A 34 13.88 -6.47 -12.91
CA ASN A 34 14.98 -6.67 -11.96
C ASN A 34 15.52 -5.33 -11.46
N LEU A 35 15.79 -4.38 -12.38
CA LEU A 35 16.24 -3.05 -12.00
C LEU A 35 15.29 -2.36 -11.03
N ARG A 36 13.97 -2.43 -11.27
CA ARG A 36 13.00 -1.79 -10.35
C ARG A 36 12.98 -2.43 -8.97
N VAL A 37 13.16 -3.74 -8.88
CA VAL A 37 13.28 -4.44 -7.59
C VAL A 37 14.60 -4.08 -6.89
N GLU A 38 15.71 -4.00 -7.63
CA GLU A 38 17.03 -3.64 -7.10
C GLU A 38 17.01 -2.22 -6.52
N LEU A 39 16.49 -1.24 -7.26
CA LEU A 39 16.37 0.15 -6.76
C LEU A 39 15.53 0.22 -5.47
N LEU A 40 14.35 -0.40 -5.43
CA LEU A 40 13.54 -0.43 -4.21
C LEU A 40 14.26 -1.09 -3.03
N GLN A 41 15.05 -2.13 -3.29
CA GLN A 41 15.82 -2.81 -2.25
C GLN A 41 16.99 -1.97 -1.74
N GLU A 42 17.64 -1.19 -2.62
CA GLU A 42 18.71 -0.25 -2.26
C GLU A 42 18.19 0.79 -1.29
N GLU A 43 17.12 1.51 -1.64
CA GLU A 43 16.52 2.53 -0.77
C GLU A 43 15.98 1.93 0.54
N LEU A 44 15.43 0.72 0.51
CA LEU A 44 15.03 0.03 1.73
C LEU A 44 16.20 -0.30 2.65
N ASN A 45 17.37 -0.62 2.09
CA ASN A 45 18.58 -0.87 2.87
C ASN A 45 19.15 0.43 3.48
N GLU A 46 19.10 1.53 2.74
CA GLU A 46 19.46 2.86 3.24
C GLU A 46 18.56 3.28 4.39
N LEU A 47 17.25 3.10 4.27
CA LEU A 47 16.31 3.35 5.37
C LEU A 47 16.66 2.53 6.62
N LYS A 48 17.00 1.24 6.46
CA LYS A 48 17.42 0.40 7.60
C LYS A 48 18.68 0.92 8.28
N GLN A 49 19.68 1.34 7.49
CA GLN A 49 20.90 1.89 8.00
C GLN A 49 20.66 3.22 8.73
N ALA A 50 19.89 4.13 8.13
CA ALA A 50 19.55 5.42 8.71
C ALA A 50 18.81 5.28 10.06
N ILE A 51 17.91 4.28 10.18
CA ILE A 51 17.25 3.94 11.45
C ILE A 51 18.27 3.43 12.47
N ALA A 52 19.18 2.55 12.08
CA ALA A 52 20.20 2.02 12.98
C ALA A 52 21.13 3.12 13.49
N ASP A 53 21.44 4.11 12.65
CA ASP A 53 22.28 5.27 12.96
C ASP A 53 21.51 6.38 13.71
N ASN A 54 20.20 6.20 13.94
CA ASN A 54 19.31 7.19 14.56
C ASN A 54 19.40 8.58 13.89
N ASN A 55 19.51 8.60 12.55
CA ASN A 55 19.66 9.79 11.74
C ASN A 55 18.36 10.15 11.02
N ILE A 56 17.61 11.10 11.58
CA ILE A 56 16.28 11.49 11.04
C ILE A 56 16.38 12.13 9.65
N VAL A 57 17.50 12.76 9.30
CA VAL A 57 17.68 13.39 7.98
C VAL A 57 17.81 12.30 6.92
N GLU A 58 18.69 11.32 7.13
CA GLU A 58 18.85 10.18 6.24
C GLU A 58 17.58 9.29 6.18
N ILE A 59 16.82 9.17 7.29
CA ILE A 59 15.51 8.51 7.27
C ILE A 59 14.54 9.25 6.32
N ALA A 60 14.53 10.58 6.37
CA ALA A 60 13.65 11.37 5.51
C ALA A 60 14.06 11.26 4.04
N ASP A 61 15.35 11.26 3.74
CA ASP A 61 15.92 11.06 2.42
C ASP A 61 15.52 9.70 1.84
N ALA A 62 15.85 8.63 2.52
CA ALA A 62 15.53 7.26 2.12
C ALA A 62 13.99 7.04 1.91
N LEU A 63 13.14 7.67 2.73
CA LEU A 63 11.68 7.60 2.52
C LEU A 63 11.23 8.36 1.27
N CYS A 64 11.86 9.50 0.94
CA CYS A 64 11.61 10.22 -0.29
C CYS A 64 12.07 9.40 -1.51
N ASP A 65 13.24 8.78 -1.44
CA ASP A 65 13.79 7.98 -2.52
C ASP A 65 13.01 6.69 -2.73
N LEU A 66 12.57 6.02 -1.67
CA LEU A 66 11.60 4.91 -1.77
C LEU A 66 10.33 5.32 -2.53
N GLN A 67 9.75 6.50 -2.22
CA GLN A 67 8.58 7.00 -2.95
C GLN A 67 8.92 7.32 -4.40
N TYR A 68 10.12 7.84 -4.64
CA TYR A 68 10.58 8.21 -5.98
C TYR A 68 10.75 6.99 -6.87
N VAL A 69 11.50 5.97 -6.43
CA VAL A 69 11.72 4.73 -7.19
C VAL A 69 10.45 3.89 -7.33
N LEU A 70 9.55 3.92 -6.32
CA LEU A 70 8.23 3.31 -6.41
C LEU A 70 7.39 3.95 -7.51
N SER A 71 7.37 5.28 -7.59
CA SER A 71 6.66 6.01 -8.66
C SER A 71 7.23 5.67 -10.03
N GLY A 72 8.56 5.54 -10.15
CA GLY A 72 9.21 5.08 -11.36
C GLY A 72 8.80 3.66 -11.77
N ALA A 73 8.67 2.74 -10.81
CA ALA A 73 8.15 1.40 -11.08
C ALA A 73 6.70 1.46 -11.61
N VAL A 74 5.83 2.25 -10.98
CA VAL A 74 4.44 2.44 -11.45
C VAL A 74 4.40 2.88 -12.91
N LEU A 75 5.23 3.84 -13.30
CA LEU A 75 5.31 4.33 -14.69
C LEU A 75 5.83 3.27 -15.66
N GLU A 76 6.84 2.51 -15.28
CA GLU A 76 7.39 1.45 -16.14
C GLU A 76 6.51 0.22 -16.28
N PHE A 77 5.59 -0.02 -15.34
CA PHE A 77 4.56 -1.04 -15.49
C PHE A 77 3.31 -0.54 -16.22
N GLY A 78 3.30 0.71 -16.70
CA GLY A 78 2.18 1.30 -17.43
C GLY A 78 0.95 1.54 -16.57
N LEU A 79 1.15 1.73 -15.27
CA LEU A 79 0.07 1.91 -14.30
C LEU A 79 -0.20 3.38 -13.97
N GLY A 80 0.54 4.34 -14.55
CA GLY A 80 0.50 5.75 -14.18
C GLY A 80 -0.92 6.31 -14.16
N ASP A 81 -1.65 6.21 -15.27
CA ASP A 81 -3.00 6.76 -15.42
C ASP A 81 -4.04 6.08 -14.53
N LYS A 82 -3.80 4.84 -14.13
CA LYS A 82 -4.72 4.03 -13.30
C LYS A 82 -4.35 4.03 -11.82
N PHE A 83 -3.15 4.51 -11.46
CA PHE A 83 -2.62 4.29 -10.11
C PHE A 83 -3.46 4.94 -9.01
N VAL A 84 -4.05 6.10 -9.28
CA VAL A 84 -4.96 6.76 -8.33
C VAL A 84 -6.20 5.91 -8.06
N GLU A 85 -6.81 5.35 -9.11
CA GLU A 85 -7.99 4.47 -8.97
C GLU A 85 -7.62 3.17 -8.24
N LEU A 86 -6.48 2.57 -8.60
CA LEU A 86 -5.95 1.36 -7.96
C LEU A 86 -5.67 1.59 -6.46
N PHE A 87 -5.01 2.70 -6.11
CA PHE A 87 -4.70 3.02 -4.73
C PHE A 87 -5.95 3.30 -3.90
N ASN A 88 -6.94 4.02 -4.48
CA ASN A 88 -8.21 4.27 -3.84
C ASN A 88 -8.99 2.97 -3.58
N GLU A 89 -8.94 2.02 -4.51
CA GLU A 89 -9.57 0.71 -4.32
C GLU A 89 -8.89 -0.11 -3.22
N VAL A 90 -7.54 -0.07 -3.15
CA VAL A 90 -6.78 -0.66 -2.02
C VAL A 90 -7.17 0.02 -0.71
N GLN A 91 -7.30 1.35 -0.68
CA GLN A 91 -7.74 2.09 0.50
C GLN A 91 -9.16 1.68 0.90
N ARG A 92 -10.11 1.62 -0.03
CA ARG A 92 -11.48 1.17 0.22
C ARG A 92 -11.47 -0.24 0.85
N SER A 93 -10.72 -1.15 0.26
CA SER A 93 -10.57 -2.52 0.77
C SER A 93 -9.98 -2.53 2.18
N ASN A 94 -8.93 -1.75 2.43
CA ASN A 94 -8.30 -1.67 3.75
C ASN A 94 -9.27 -1.12 4.80
N MET A 95 -10.05 -0.10 4.48
CA MET A 95 -11.03 0.49 5.40
C MET A 95 -12.22 -0.46 5.66
N SER A 96 -12.54 -1.38 4.75
CA SER A 96 -13.57 -2.39 4.98
C SER A 96 -13.18 -3.47 6.03
N LYS A 97 -11.97 -3.41 6.57
CA LYS A 97 -11.55 -4.24 7.71
C LYS A 97 -12.24 -3.82 9.01
N ALA A 98 -12.59 -2.53 9.14
CA ALA A 98 -13.35 -2.03 10.29
C ALA A 98 -14.83 -2.39 10.16
N CYS A 99 -15.50 -2.56 11.28
CA CYS A 99 -16.95 -2.76 11.35
C CYS A 99 -17.67 -1.42 11.43
N ASP A 100 -18.79 -1.30 10.72
CA ASP A 100 -19.58 -0.07 10.65
C ASP A 100 -20.37 0.22 11.93
N ASN A 101 -20.70 -0.82 12.67
CA ASN A 101 -21.46 -0.75 13.91
C ASN A 101 -21.08 -1.89 14.87
N GLU A 102 -21.60 -1.83 16.08
CA GLU A 102 -21.31 -2.79 17.15
C GLU A 102 -21.86 -4.20 16.83
N GLU A 103 -22.97 -4.29 16.12
CA GLU A 103 -23.54 -5.57 15.69
C GLU A 103 -22.57 -6.34 14.79
N GLN A 104 -22.03 -5.67 13.75
CA GLN A 104 -20.99 -6.25 12.89
C GLN A 104 -19.73 -6.63 13.68
N ALA A 105 -19.35 -5.86 14.70
CA ALA A 105 -18.19 -6.18 15.53
C ALA A 105 -18.43 -7.46 16.36
N ASN A 106 -19.61 -7.61 16.99
CA ASN A 106 -20.00 -8.81 17.70
C ASN A 106 -20.02 -10.03 16.78
N GLU A 107 -20.66 -9.95 15.62
CA GLU A 107 -20.68 -11.03 14.62
C GLU A 107 -19.27 -11.40 14.15
N THR A 108 -18.39 -10.43 14.05
CA THR A 108 -16.99 -10.68 13.66
C THR A 108 -16.23 -11.41 14.77
N VAL A 109 -16.43 -11.04 16.03
CA VAL A 109 -15.85 -11.76 17.17
C VAL A 109 -16.35 -13.21 17.20
N GLU A 110 -17.65 -13.43 17.05
CA GLU A 110 -18.24 -14.78 16.98
C GLU A 110 -17.68 -15.61 15.81
N PHE A 111 -17.53 -14.98 14.64
CA PHE A 111 -16.92 -15.62 13.46
C PHE A 111 -15.50 -16.10 13.72
N TYR A 112 -14.69 -15.32 14.45
CA TYR A 112 -13.33 -15.73 14.80
C TYR A 112 -13.31 -16.73 15.96
N ALA A 113 -14.20 -16.61 16.93
CA ALA A 113 -14.35 -17.59 18.01
C ALA A 113 -14.68 -18.99 17.47
N ALA A 114 -15.55 -19.09 16.47
CA ALA A 114 -15.87 -20.36 15.78
C ALA A 114 -14.66 -20.98 15.07
N LYS A 115 -13.61 -20.19 14.78
CA LYS A 115 -12.32 -20.62 14.21
C LYS A 115 -11.23 -20.85 15.24
N GLY A 116 -11.57 -20.80 16.54
CA GLY A 116 -10.60 -20.94 17.62
C GLY A 116 -9.69 -19.73 17.84
N VAL A 117 -10.05 -18.56 17.33
CA VAL A 117 -9.29 -17.31 17.48
C VAL A 117 -10.01 -16.42 18.49
N GLU A 118 -9.41 -16.23 19.64
CA GLU A 118 -9.92 -15.28 20.62
C GLU A 118 -9.67 -13.83 20.15
N SER A 119 -10.75 -13.05 20.17
CA SER A 119 -10.73 -11.66 19.72
C SER A 119 -11.63 -10.78 20.61
N PHE A 120 -11.46 -9.49 20.47
CA PHE A 120 -12.27 -8.46 21.10
C PHE A 120 -12.36 -7.27 20.16
N TYR A 121 -13.27 -6.36 20.41
CA TYR A 121 -13.37 -5.13 19.62
C TYR A 121 -13.26 -3.88 20.50
N GLU A 122 -12.84 -2.79 19.84
CA GLU A 122 -12.81 -1.46 20.42
C GLU A 122 -13.46 -0.46 19.49
N LYS A 123 -14.15 0.53 20.04
CA LYS A 123 -14.71 1.64 19.27
C LYS A 123 -13.61 2.65 18.94
N SER A 124 -13.54 3.06 17.68
CA SER A 124 -12.63 4.09 17.16
C SER A 124 -13.40 5.07 16.28
N GLY A 125 -13.72 6.24 16.83
CA GLY A 125 -14.63 7.19 16.19
C GLY A 125 -16.02 6.58 16.00
N GLU A 126 -16.49 6.52 14.75
CA GLU A 126 -17.79 5.93 14.38
C GLU A 126 -17.69 4.44 14.01
N LYS A 127 -16.47 3.87 13.95
CA LYS A 127 -16.20 2.48 13.57
C LYS A 127 -15.82 1.63 14.77
N PHE A 128 -15.81 0.31 14.55
CA PHE A 128 -15.36 -0.69 15.53
C PHE A 128 -14.28 -1.53 14.89
N ASN A 129 -13.17 -1.71 15.60
CA ASN A 129 -12.04 -2.52 15.15
C ASN A 129 -11.96 -3.80 15.97
N VAL A 130 -11.86 -4.93 15.30
CA VAL A 130 -11.70 -6.23 15.95
C VAL A 130 -10.22 -6.60 16.01
N TYR A 131 -9.76 -7.00 17.19
CA TYR A 131 -8.36 -7.35 17.44
C TYR A 131 -8.25 -8.79 17.93
N ARG A 132 -7.19 -9.46 17.53
CA ARG A 132 -6.80 -10.74 18.12
C ARG A 132 -6.21 -10.51 19.51
N LYS A 133 -6.65 -11.29 20.53
CA LYS A 133 -6.20 -11.10 21.90
C LYS A 133 -4.71 -11.35 22.12
N THR A 134 -4.12 -12.29 21.38
CA THR A 134 -2.74 -12.75 21.63
C THR A 134 -1.68 -11.72 21.25
N ASP A 135 -1.90 -10.90 20.20
CA ASP A 135 -0.89 -9.99 19.64
C ASP A 135 -1.46 -8.63 19.22
N HIS A 136 -2.71 -8.35 19.53
CA HIS A 136 -3.44 -7.13 19.16
C HIS A 136 -3.46 -6.85 17.65
N LYS A 137 -3.27 -7.88 16.82
CA LYS A 137 -3.39 -7.73 15.38
C LYS A 137 -4.83 -7.45 14.99
N VAL A 138 -5.02 -6.41 14.15
CA VAL A 138 -6.33 -6.10 13.56
C VAL A 138 -6.80 -7.29 12.73
N LEU A 139 -8.00 -7.75 13.02
CA LEU A 139 -8.69 -8.79 12.27
C LEU A 139 -9.65 -8.15 11.25
N LYS A 140 -9.84 -8.84 10.13
CA LYS A 140 -10.78 -8.38 9.09
C LYS A 140 -12.20 -8.54 9.59
N ASN A 141 -13.02 -7.52 9.35
CA ASN A 141 -14.48 -7.63 9.47
C ASN A 141 -14.99 -8.88 8.72
N LYS A 142 -15.96 -9.57 9.26
CA LYS A 142 -16.66 -10.70 8.62
C LYS A 142 -17.15 -10.31 7.20
N TYR A 143 -17.50 -9.05 7.00
CA TYR A 143 -17.95 -8.46 5.73
C TYR A 143 -16.83 -7.75 4.94
N TYR A 144 -15.57 -8.03 5.26
CA TYR A 144 -14.42 -7.49 4.53
C TYR A 144 -14.54 -7.70 3.02
N SER A 145 -14.33 -6.63 2.27
CA SER A 145 -14.39 -6.62 0.80
C SER A 145 -12.96 -6.51 0.23
N PRO A 146 -12.44 -7.56 -0.41
CA PRO A 146 -11.14 -7.51 -1.09
C PRO A 146 -11.10 -6.44 -2.18
N ALA A 147 -9.90 -5.94 -2.49
CA ALA A 147 -9.71 -5.01 -3.60
C ALA A 147 -9.91 -5.71 -4.96
N ASP A 148 -10.68 -5.10 -5.84
CA ASP A 148 -10.89 -5.54 -7.23
C ASP A 148 -10.00 -4.74 -8.18
N LEU A 149 -8.71 -5.03 -8.16
CA LEU A 149 -7.74 -4.37 -9.04
C LEU A 149 -7.84 -4.86 -10.48
N LYS A 150 -8.33 -6.09 -10.69
CA LYS A 150 -8.45 -6.68 -12.02
C LYS A 150 -9.39 -5.85 -12.90
N THR A 151 -10.58 -5.54 -12.41
CA THR A 151 -11.55 -4.73 -13.15
C THR A 151 -11.00 -3.36 -13.54
N ILE A 152 -10.14 -2.75 -12.71
CA ILE A 152 -9.52 -1.45 -13.00
C ILE A 152 -8.45 -1.58 -14.09
N ILE A 153 -7.65 -2.64 -14.03
CA ILE A 153 -6.57 -2.88 -15.00
C ILE A 153 -7.12 -3.22 -16.39
N GLU A 154 -8.23 -3.96 -16.46
CA GLU A 154 -8.82 -4.46 -17.71
C GLU A 154 -9.74 -3.44 -18.42
N LYS A 155 -10.07 -2.29 -17.81
CA LYS A 155 -10.76 -1.16 -18.47
C LYS A 155 -9.86 -0.47 -19.49
#